data_d41bacf4df2a4c5e15cb5a4eada3b4c1
#
_entry.id   d41bacf4df2a4c5e15cb5a4eada3b4c1
#
_cell.length_a   1.000
_cell.length_b   1.000
_cell.length_c   1.000
_cell.angle_alpha   90.00
_cell.angle_beta   90.00
_cell.angle_gamma   90.00
#
_symmetry.space_group_name_H-M   'P 1'
#
loop_
_entity.id
_entity.type
_entity.pdbx_description
1 polymer ?
#
loop_
_entity_poly.entity_id
_entity_poly.type
_entity_poly.pdbx_seq_one_letter_code
_entity_poly.pdbx_strand_id
1 'polypeptide(L)'
;MNFFLNKKQISITTLKKRNSNFNARYSAKERIYEYVIINRLAPPSIERNRAWHIRKKLDLKMIKKGAKKLSGTYDFSTFRASNCYSKSPIRTLKKIKVKRLNEKITIQFKSKSFLRNQVRSMVGCLKYLGEKNGV
;
A
#
# COMPACT_ATOMS: atom_id res chain seq x y z
N MET A 1 29.80 1.50 -9.61
CA MET A 1 28.66 2.13 -8.92
C MET A 1 28.18 1.30 -7.74
N ASN A 2 27.79 0.03 -7.92
CA ASN A 2 27.35 -0.84 -6.80
C ASN A 2 28.36 -1.03 -5.68
N PHE A 3 29.67 -1.01 -5.99
CA PHE A 3 30.71 -1.10 -4.96
C PHE A 3 30.53 -0.10 -3.81
N PHE A 4 30.19 1.17 -4.13
CA PHE A 4 29.96 2.20 -3.12
C PHE A 4 28.58 2.10 -2.47
N LEU A 5 27.60 1.52 -3.18
CA LEU A 5 26.22 1.45 -2.72
C LEU A 5 25.90 0.22 -1.87
N ASN A 6 26.66 -0.88 -2.03
CA ASN A 6 26.44 -2.12 -1.28
C ASN A 6 26.48 -1.94 0.22
N LYS A 7 27.39 -1.09 0.73
CA LYS A 7 27.48 -0.74 2.16
C LYS A 7 26.23 -0.03 2.67
N LYS A 8 25.43 0.58 1.78
CA LYS A 8 24.15 1.27 2.08
C LYS A 8 22.93 0.38 1.81
N GLN A 9 23.13 -0.90 1.55
CA GLN A 9 22.07 -1.86 1.19
C GLN A 9 21.27 -1.42 -0.05
N ILE A 10 21.93 -0.79 -1.00
CA ILE A 10 21.36 -0.32 -2.27
C ILE A 10 22.08 -1.08 -3.40
N SER A 11 21.30 -1.66 -4.30
CA SER A 11 21.82 -2.34 -5.49
C SER A 11 21.13 -1.83 -6.75
N ILE A 12 21.93 -1.52 -7.76
CA ILE A 12 21.46 -1.09 -9.08
C ILE A 12 21.53 -2.28 -10.01
N THR A 13 20.40 -2.74 -10.50
CA THR A 13 20.29 -3.87 -11.44
C THR A 13 20.36 -3.41 -12.90
N THR A 14 19.88 -2.20 -13.18
CA THR A 14 19.85 -1.66 -14.55
C THR A 14 19.93 -0.14 -14.53
N LEU A 15 20.74 0.42 -15.42
CA LEU A 15 20.84 1.85 -15.67
C LEU A 15 20.52 2.13 -17.14
N LYS A 16 19.57 3.05 -17.39
CA LYS A 16 19.19 3.46 -18.75
C LYS A 16 19.15 4.98 -18.86
N LYS A 17 19.77 5.52 -19.88
CA LYS A 17 19.65 6.94 -20.23
C LYS A 17 18.22 7.23 -20.71
N ARG A 18 17.66 8.33 -20.29
CA ARG A 18 16.36 8.86 -20.73
C ARG A 18 16.55 10.22 -21.40
N ASN A 19 15.51 10.71 -22.09
CA ASN A 19 15.53 12.06 -22.65
C ASN A 19 15.47 13.11 -21.53
N SER A 20 15.84 14.35 -21.86
CA SER A 20 15.88 15.47 -20.90
C SER A 20 14.53 15.82 -20.28
N ASN A 21 13.42 15.49 -20.94
CA ASN A 21 12.06 15.77 -20.47
C ASN A 21 11.55 14.71 -19.47
N PHE A 22 12.29 13.62 -19.25
CA PHE A 22 11.89 12.58 -18.32
C PHE A 22 12.05 13.05 -16.87
N ASN A 23 10.96 12.94 -16.11
CA ASN A 23 10.95 13.15 -14.66
C ASN A 23 10.34 11.93 -13.98
N ALA A 24 11.10 11.27 -13.13
CA ALA A 24 10.67 10.02 -12.45
C ALA A 24 9.34 10.16 -11.68
N ARG A 25 9.09 11.34 -11.11
CA ARG A 25 7.87 11.63 -10.36
C ARG A 25 6.68 11.94 -11.26
N TYR A 26 6.85 12.82 -12.24
CA TYR A 26 5.75 13.35 -13.06
C TYR A 26 5.48 12.53 -14.31
N SER A 27 6.48 11.84 -14.84
CA SER A 27 6.31 10.93 -15.99
C SER A 27 5.70 9.58 -15.62
N ALA A 28 5.53 9.30 -14.33
CA ALA A 28 4.88 8.07 -13.87
C ALA A 28 3.39 8.08 -14.23
N LYS A 29 2.95 7.07 -14.99
CA LYS A 29 1.55 6.92 -15.42
C LYS A 29 0.68 6.28 -14.36
N GLU A 30 1.23 5.40 -13.55
CA GLU A 30 0.55 4.65 -12.52
C GLU A 30 1.48 4.40 -11.33
N ARG A 31 0.90 4.35 -10.15
CA ARG A 31 1.60 4.00 -8.91
C ARG A 31 0.93 2.79 -8.31
N ILE A 32 1.75 1.85 -7.87
CA ILE A 32 1.30 0.61 -7.24
C ILE A 32 1.89 0.56 -5.85
N TYR A 33 1.02 0.42 -4.84
CA TYR A 33 1.42 0.16 -3.46
C TYR A 33 0.99 -1.23 -3.05
N GLU A 34 1.88 -1.94 -2.40
CA GLU A 34 1.59 -3.22 -1.80
C GLU A 34 1.79 -3.12 -0.29
N TYR A 35 0.75 -3.45 0.45
CA TYR A 35 0.78 -3.47 1.91
C TYR A 35 0.71 -4.91 2.40
N VAL A 36 1.65 -5.29 3.25
CA VAL A 36 1.78 -6.66 3.75
C VAL A 36 1.40 -6.71 5.23
N ILE A 37 0.50 -7.64 5.56
CA ILE A 37 0.10 -7.96 6.93
C ILE A 37 0.47 -9.41 7.21
N ILE A 38 1.13 -9.65 8.34
CA ILE A 38 1.34 -10.98 8.90
C ILE A 38 0.31 -11.20 10.00
N ASN A 39 -0.65 -12.08 9.74
CA ASN A 39 -1.80 -12.33 10.60
C ASN A 39 -1.66 -13.68 11.33
N ARG A 40 -0.96 -13.67 12.45
CA ARG A 40 -0.72 -14.82 13.33
C ARG A 40 -0.38 -14.36 14.74
N LEU A 41 -0.38 -15.28 15.71
CA LEU A 41 -0.04 -14.97 17.10
C LEU A 41 1.46 -14.63 17.24
N ALA A 42 2.34 -15.48 16.70
CA ALA A 42 3.79 -15.26 16.78
C ALA A 42 4.24 -14.09 15.90
N PRO A 43 5.13 -13.21 16.38
CA PRO A 43 5.66 -12.12 15.59
C PRO A 43 6.50 -12.61 14.40
N PRO A 44 6.57 -11.83 13.31
CA PRO A 44 7.42 -12.16 12.18
C PRO A 44 8.89 -11.93 12.52
N SER A 45 9.76 -12.81 12.01
CA SER A 45 11.22 -12.66 12.07
C SER A 45 11.79 -12.14 10.74
N ILE A 46 11.52 -12.84 9.65
CA ILE A 46 12.05 -12.53 8.31
C ILE A 46 11.43 -11.24 7.76
N GLU A 47 10.11 -11.07 7.91
CA GLU A 47 9.39 -9.85 7.48
C GLU A 47 9.40 -8.72 8.52
N ARG A 48 10.23 -8.82 9.55
CA ARG A 48 10.37 -7.76 10.55
C ARG A 48 10.67 -6.43 9.86
N ASN A 49 9.93 -5.39 10.23
CA ASN A 49 10.00 -4.04 9.65
C ASN A 49 9.53 -3.93 8.17
N ARG A 50 9.04 -5.01 7.55
CA ARG A 50 8.50 -5.00 6.18
C ARG A 50 7.01 -5.32 6.10
N ALA A 51 6.43 -5.79 7.22
CA ALA A 51 5.03 -6.16 7.30
C ALA A 51 4.42 -5.69 8.62
N TRP A 52 3.11 -5.43 8.60
CA TRP A 52 2.37 -5.13 9.80
C TRP A 52 1.96 -6.44 10.50
N HIS A 53 2.42 -6.66 11.71
CA HIS A 53 2.02 -7.81 12.51
C HIS A 53 0.67 -7.55 13.20
N ILE A 54 -0.30 -8.41 12.95
CA ILE A 54 -1.62 -8.36 13.57
C ILE A 54 -1.93 -9.74 14.16
N ARG A 55 -2.01 -9.80 15.49
CA ARG A 55 -2.26 -11.06 16.24
C ARG A 55 -3.69 -11.52 16.13
N LYS A 56 -4.65 -10.58 16.21
CA LYS A 56 -6.09 -10.88 16.14
C LYS A 56 -6.45 -11.40 14.75
N LYS A 57 -7.20 -12.52 14.71
CA LYS A 57 -7.66 -13.10 13.45
C LYS A 57 -8.45 -12.08 12.63
N LEU A 58 -8.14 -11.93 11.35
CA LEU A 58 -8.82 -11.04 10.43
C LEU A 58 -9.78 -11.81 9.52
N ASP A 59 -11.00 -11.30 9.38
CA ASP A 59 -11.96 -11.77 8.40
C ASP A 59 -11.62 -11.21 7.01
N LEU A 60 -11.10 -12.09 6.15
CA LEU A 60 -10.71 -11.73 4.79
C LEU A 60 -11.91 -11.34 3.91
N LYS A 61 -13.11 -11.91 4.15
CA LYS A 61 -14.33 -11.57 3.40
C LYS A 61 -14.72 -10.11 3.63
N MET A 62 -14.65 -9.67 4.89
CA MET A 62 -14.94 -8.28 5.25
C MET A 62 -13.92 -7.31 4.69
N ILE A 63 -12.63 -7.66 4.72
CA ILE A 63 -11.56 -6.86 4.09
C ILE A 63 -11.81 -6.73 2.58
N LYS A 64 -12.12 -7.82 1.88
CA LYS A 64 -12.44 -7.80 0.45
C LYS A 64 -13.68 -6.97 0.13
N LYS A 65 -14.72 -7.06 0.96
CA LYS A 65 -15.95 -6.25 0.82
C LYS A 65 -15.66 -4.75 0.97
N GLY A 66 -14.87 -4.38 1.99
CA GLY A 66 -14.42 -3.00 2.18
C GLY A 66 -13.54 -2.51 1.02
N ALA A 67 -12.59 -3.31 0.57
CA ALA A 67 -11.73 -3.00 -0.57
C ALA A 67 -12.53 -2.76 -1.87
N LYS A 68 -13.58 -3.54 -2.11
CA LYS A 68 -14.49 -3.33 -3.24
C LYS A 68 -15.18 -1.97 -3.17
N LYS A 69 -15.63 -1.54 -1.98
CA LYS A 69 -16.27 -0.23 -1.76
C LYS A 69 -15.32 0.95 -1.96
N LEU A 70 -14.04 0.79 -1.64
CA LEU A 70 -13.02 1.81 -1.84
C LEU A 70 -12.53 1.92 -3.29
N SER A 71 -12.81 0.93 -4.13
CA SER A 71 -12.42 0.93 -5.54
C SER A 71 -13.38 1.80 -6.35
N GLY A 72 -12.85 2.72 -7.15
CA GLY A 72 -13.61 3.68 -7.95
C GLY A 72 -13.09 5.09 -7.81
N THR A 73 -13.87 6.05 -8.27
CA THR A 73 -13.57 7.48 -8.18
C THR A 73 -14.39 8.11 -7.06
N TYR A 74 -13.69 8.58 -6.03
CA TYR A 74 -14.32 9.17 -4.84
C TYR A 74 -13.51 10.34 -4.30
N ASP A 75 -14.15 11.10 -3.42
CA ASP A 75 -13.48 12.04 -2.53
C ASP A 75 -12.85 11.26 -1.37
N PHE A 76 -11.52 11.27 -1.31
CA PHE A 76 -10.74 10.60 -0.27
C PHE A 76 -10.25 11.55 0.83
N SER A 77 -10.92 12.66 1.07
CA SER A 77 -10.56 13.63 2.12
C SER A 77 -10.37 12.98 3.48
N THR A 78 -11.25 12.03 3.86
CA THR A 78 -11.17 11.28 5.13
C THR A 78 -9.88 10.47 5.28
N PHE A 79 -9.26 10.07 4.17
CA PHE A 79 -8.02 9.28 4.15
C PHE A 79 -6.77 10.12 3.91
N ARG A 80 -6.91 11.44 3.91
CA ARG A 80 -5.85 12.40 3.62
C ARG A 80 -5.18 12.87 4.91
N ALA A 81 -3.84 12.96 4.90
CA ALA A 81 -3.14 13.61 6.00
C ALA A 81 -3.44 15.12 6.03
N SER A 82 -3.49 15.72 7.23
CA SER A 82 -3.72 17.16 7.42
C SER A 82 -2.72 18.04 6.66
N ASN A 83 -1.48 17.59 6.54
CA ASN A 83 -0.41 18.28 5.83
C ASN A 83 -0.25 17.85 4.36
N CYS A 84 -1.32 17.44 3.72
CA CYS A 84 -1.33 17.08 2.30
C CYS A 84 -1.61 18.31 1.45
N TYR A 85 -0.65 18.73 0.63
CA TYR A 85 -0.73 19.90 -0.25
C TYR A 85 -1.48 19.65 -1.57
N SER A 86 -2.10 18.49 -1.76
CA SER A 86 -2.86 18.21 -2.97
C SER A 86 -4.11 19.10 -3.06
N LYS A 87 -4.29 19.80 -4.17
CA LYS A 87 -5.43 20.72 -4.39
C LYS A 87 -6.77 20.00 -4.38
N SER A 88 -6.85 18.80 -5.00
CA SER A 88 -8.08 18.01 -5.06
C SER A 88 -7.94 16.72 -4.27
N PRO A 89 -8.93 16.34 -3.44
CA PRO A 89 -8.96 15.06 -2.74
C PRO A 89 -9.52 13.91 -3.59
N ILE A 90 -10.06 14.21 -4.77
CA ILE A 90 -10.65 13.20 -5.65
C ILE A 90 -9.55 12.33 -6.26
N ARG A 91 -9.71 11.02 -6.13
CA ARG A 91 -8.79 10.01 -6.71
C ARG A 91 -9.60 8.87 -7.31
N THR A 92 -9.02 8.25 -8.33
CA THR A 92 -9.54 7.04 -8.95
C THR A 92 -8.66 5.87 -8.55
N LEU A 93 -9.20 4.98 -7.73
CA LEU A 93 -8.54 3.73 -7.38
C LEU A 93 -9.02 2.63 -8.32
N LYS A 94 -8.09 1.94 -8.97
CA LYS A 94 -8.39 0.69 -9.66
C LYS A 94 -8.79 -0.37 -8.63
N LYS A 95 -9.33 -1.52 -9.08
CA LYS A 95 -9.72 -2.63 -8.21
C LYS A 95 -8.59 -2.97 -7.23
N ILE A 96 -8.86 -2.79 -5.94
CA ILE A 96 -7.94 -3.16 -4.87
C ILE A 96 -7.90 -4.68 -4.78
N LYS A 97 -6.70 -5.26 -4.89
CA LYS A 97 -6.50 -6.71 -4.82
C LYS A 97 -6.14 -7.10 -3.39
N VAL A 98 -6.90 -8.03 -2.82
CA VAL A 98 -6.63 -8.60 -1.49
C VAL A 98 -6.38 -10.09 -1.66
N LYS A 99 -5.18 -10.54 -1.31
CA LYS A 99 -4.77 -11.95 -1.37
C LYS A 99 -4.33 -12.40 0.02
N ARG A 100 -4.58 -13.67 0.33
CA ARG A 100 -4.05 -14.35 1.51
C ARG A 100 -3.30 -15.60 1.07
N LEU A 101 -2.10 -15.75 1.54
CA LEU A 101 -1.30 -16.96 1.43
C LEU A 101 -0.87 -17.33 2.85
N ASN A 102 -1.44 -18.39 3.39
CA ASN A 102 -1.24 -18.80 4.80
C ASN A 102 -1.54 -17.63 5.76
N GLU A 103 -0.53 -17.15 6.45
CA GLU A 103 -0.59 -16.07 7.45
C GLU A 103 -0.34 -14.67 6.85
N LYS A 104 0.11 -14.62 5.58
CA LYS A 104 0.43 -13.38 4.87
C LYS A 104 -0.78 -12.88 4.09
N ILE A 105 -1.23 -11.67 4.41
CA ILE A 105 -2.26 -10.94 3.67
C ILE A 105 -1.58 -9.80 2.91
N THR A 106 -1.80 -9.74 1.62
CA THR A 106 -1.27 -8.69 0.75
C THR A 106 -2.42 -7.88 0.17
N ILE A 107 -2.35 -6.56 0.34
CA ILE A 107 -3.33 -5.62 -0.19
C ILE A 107 -2.61 -4.71 -1.20
N GLN A 108 -2.99 -4.80 -2.47
CA GLN A 108 -2.39 -4.03 -3.56
C GLN A 108 -3.34 -2.94 -4.03
N PHE A 109 -2.84 -1.71 -4.04
CA PHE A 109 -3.52 -0.51 -4.49
C PHE A 109 -2.89 0.01 -5.77
N LYS A 110 -3.72 0.39 -6.74
CA LYS A 110 -3.29 1.00 -8.00
C LYS A 110 -4.06 2.27 -8.27
N SER A 111 -3.34 3.35 -8.58
CA SER A 111 -3.93 4.64 -8.97
C SER A 111 -2.92 5.46 -9.78
N LYS A 112 -3.42 6.43 -10.53
CA LYS A 112 -2.56 7.45 -11.17
C LYS A 112 -1.82 8.28 -10.11
N SER A 113 -2.47 8.56 -8.98
CA SER A 113 -1.89 9.29 -7.85
C SER A 113 -2.61 8.95 -6.55
N PHE A 114 -1.93 9.14 -5.44
CA PHE A 114 -2.46 8.99 -4.09
C PHE A 114 -2.28 10.28 -3.30
N LEU A 115 -3.19 10.52 -2.36
CA LEU A 115 -3.01 11.55 -1.35
C LEU A 115 -1.98 11.09 -0.32
N ARG A 116 -1.37 12.04 0.38
CA ARG A 116 -0.43 11.73 1.46
C ARG A 116 -1.09 10.86 2.53
N ASN A 117 -0.47 9.75 2.88
CA ASN A 117 -0.93 8.74 3.83
C ASN A 117 -2.22 7.99 3.43
N GLN A 118 -2.80 8.24 2.26
CA GLN A 118 -4.07 7.63 1.83
C GLN A 118 -4.06 6.11 1.95
N VAL A 119 -3.04 5.43 1.43
CA VAL A 119 -2.95 3.96 1.46
C VAL A 119 -2.90 3.44 2.90
N ARG A 120 -2.09 4.06 3.77
CA ARG A 120 -1.99 3.67 5.18
C ARG A 120 -3.32 3.79 5.91
N SER A 121 -4.03 4.90 5.71
CA SER A 121 -5.34 5.13 6.33
C SER A 121 -6.38 4.13 5.84
N MET A 122 -6.39 3.83 4.54
CA MET A 122 -7.30 2.82 3.96
C MET A 122 -7.00 1.42 4.52
N VAL A 123 -5.73 1.03 4.64
CA VAL A 123 -5.35 -0.26 5.23
C VAL A 123 -5.79 -0.34 6.69
N GLY A 124 -5.63 0.73 7.47
CA GLY A 124 -6.12 0.82 8.85
C GLY A 124 -7.62 0.60 8.94
N CYS A 125 -8.40 1.22 8.06
CA CYS A 125 -9.85 1.05 7.97
C CYS A 125 -10.23 -0.40 7.58
N LEU A 126 -9.55 -0.98 6.59
CA LEU A 126 -9.79 -2.37 6.17
C LEU A 126 -9.44 -3.37 7.27
N LYS A 127 -8.35 -3.14 8.01
CA LYS A 127 -7.97 -3.93 9.20
C LYS A 127 -9.06 -3.89 10.25
N TYR A 128 -9.58 -2.71 10.55
CA TYR A 128 -10.64 -2.53 11.54
C TYR A 128 -11.93 -3.26 11.16
N LEU A 129 -12.31 -3.22 9.87
CA LEU A 129 -13.43 -4.01 9.34
C LEU A 129 -13.20 -5.51 9.49
N GLY A 130 -11.97 -5.98 9.23
CA GLY A 130 -11.62 -7.39 9.39
C GLY A 130 -11.63 -7.87 10.85
N GLU A 131 -11.38 -6.99 11.81
CA GLU A 131 -11.40 -7.33 13.25
C GLU A 131 -12.81 -7.40 13.85
N LYS A 132 -13.76 -6.60 13.34
CA LYS A 132 -15.13 -6.53 13.92
C LYS A 132 -15.89 -7.85 13.84
N ASN A 133 -15.62 -8.69 12.85
CA ASN A 133 -16.28 -9.97 12.64
C ASN A 133 -15.37 -11.18 12.90
N GLY A 134 -14.14 -10.93 13.34
CA GLY A 134 -13.15 -11.95 13.72
C GLY A 134 -13.17 -12.20 15.22
N VAL A 135 -14.30 -12.67 15.73
CA VAL A 135 -14.36 -13.21 17.11
C VAL A 135 -13.89 -14.64 17.10
#